data_007f88f5c3457ceb2ccc87f047f08fcb
#
_entry.id   007f88f5c3457ceb2ccc87f047f08fcb
#
_cell.length_a   1.000
_cell.length_b   1.000
_cell.length_c   1.000
_cell.angle_alpha   90.00
_cell.angle_beta   90.00
_cell.angle_gamma   90.00
#
_symmetry.space_group_name_H-M   'P 1'
#
loop_
_entity.id
_entity.type
_entity.pdbx_description
1 polymer ?
#
loop_
_entity_poly.entity_id
_entity_poly.type
_entity_poly.pdbx_seq_one_letter_code
_entity_poly.pdbx_strand_id
1 'polypeptide(L)'
;MRLPRGLRSPDAIQRFLDELLYNKEKNGETARSPRRVLETREAHCFEGALLAAAALRRISHPPLVVQLRSTVRDDDHVLALFRERRGAGCWGAVAKSNYSGLRFRSPVYRSLRELVMSYFDAYYNLEGEKSLRAFERPVDLARFDLRGWETAEEDLWDVSAYLATRRFTPILTRSQIRALTPMDRRLYDAGLFGRVS
;
A
#
# COMPACT_ATOMS: atom_id res chain seq x y z
N MET A 1 -6.84 20.09 -4.29
CA MET A 1 -6.98 18.94 -5.22
C MET A 1 -8.43 18.55 -5.36
N ARG A 2 -8.90 18.30 -6.58
CA ARG A 2 -10.28 17.85 -6.87
C ARG A 2 -10.25 16.37 -7.22
N LEU A 3 -10.77 15.53 -6.31
CA LEU A 3 -10.90 14.08 -6.54
C LEU A 3 -12.08 13.77 -7.47
N PRO A 4 -12.03 12.65 -8.23
CA PRO A 4 -13.18 12.15 -9.00
C PRO A 4 -14.43 11.97 -8.13
N ARG A 5 -15.62 12.30 -8.69
CA ARG A 5 -16.88 12.29 -7.91
C ARG A 5 -17.33 10.90 -7.42
N GLY A 6 -16.85 9.83 -8.04
CA GLY A 6 -17.22 8.44 -7.73
C GLY A 6 -16.56 7.83 -6.50
N LEU A 7 -15.56 8.48 -5.88
CA LEU A 7 -14.75 7.91 -4.77
C LEU A 7 -15.49 8.03 -3.42
N ARG A 8 -16.61 7.32 -3.26
CA ARG A 8 -17.49 7.41 -2.10
C ARG A 8 -17.39 6.23 -1.11
N SER A 9 -16.57 5.25 -1.42
CA SER A 9 -16.30 4.08 -0.56
C SER A 9 -14.86 3.60 -0.76
N PRO A 10 -14.27 2.87 0.21
CA PRO A 10 -12.93 2.29 0.04
C PRO A 10 -12.81 1.38 -1.19
N ASP A 11 -13.83 0.60 -1.48
CA ASP A 11 -13.92 -0.25 -2.65
C ASP A 11 -13.94 0.57 -3.98
N ALA A 12 -14.67 1.71 -4.02
CA ALA A 12 -14.64 2.61 -5.18
C ALA A 12 -13.26 3.26 -5.36
N ILE A 13 -12.56 3.57 -4.26
CA ILE A 13 -11.19 4.07 -4.30
C ILE A 13 -10.26 3.00 -4.87
N GLN A 14 -10.40 1.74 -4.45
CA GLN A 14 -9.60 0.64 -5.00
C GLN A 14 -9.81 0.48 -6.51
N ARG A 15 -11.07 0.42 -6.97
CA ARG A 15 -11.35 0.34 -8.42
C ARG A 15 -10.69 1.47 -9.21
N PHE A 16 -10.74 2.69 -8.68
CA PHE A 16 -10.07 3.82 -9.32
C PHE A 16 -8.54 3.65 -9.38
N LEU A 17 -7.91 3.16 -8.31
CA LEU A 17 -6.47 2.84 -8.33
C LEU A 17 -6.14 1.76 -9.36
N ASP A 18 -7.02 0.78 -9.54
CA ASP A 18 -6.82 -0.31 -10.49
C ASP A 18 -6.85 0.17 -11.96
N GLU A 19 -7.56 1.27 -12.24
CA GLU A 19 -7.59 1.93 -13.56
C GLU A 19 -6.32 2.74 -13.87
N LEU A 20 -5.52 3.11 -12.86
CA LEU A 20 -4.27 3.82 -13.07
C LEU A 20 -3.21 2.89 -13.67
N LEU A 21 -2.38 3.41 -14.55
CA LEU A 21 -1.19 2.68 -14.99
C LEU A 21 -0.23 2.45 -13.81
N TYR A 22 0.53 1.36 -13.86
CA TYR A 22 1.58 1.15 -12.87
C TYR A 22 2.81 1.96 -13.24
N ASN A 23 3.24 2.86 -12.36
CA ASN A 23 4.44 3.65 -12.55
C ASN A 23 5.68 2.76 -12.37
N LYS A 24 6.41 2.51 -13.46
CA LYS A 24 7.63 1.69 -13.50
C LYS A 24 8.91 2.50 -13.29
N GLU A 25 8.77 3.79 -13.02
CA GLU A 25 9.90 4.70 -12.73
C GLU A 25 11.00 4.67 -13.80
N LYS A 26 10.62 4.54 -15.08
CA LYS A 26 11.55 4.42 -16.22
C LYS A 26 12.54 5.58 -16.35
N ASN A 27 12.18 6.74 -15.80
CA ASN A 27 12.99 7.97 -15.86
C ASN A 27 13.59 8.34 -14.49
N GLY A 28 13.72 7.38 -13.60
CA GLY A 28 14.18 7.57 -12.23
C GLY A 28 13.06 7.44 -11.21
N GLU A 29 13.44 7.28 -9.94
CA GLU A 29 12.53 7.14 -8.82
C GLU A 29 11.63 8.38 -8.66
N THR A 30 10.41 8.17 -8.21
CA THR A 30 9.41 9.23 -7.99
C THR A 30 8.70 9.07 -6.66
N ALA A 31 8.17 10.18 -6.12
CA ALA A 31 7.35 10.20 -4.92
C ALA A 31 6.21 11.20 -5.10
N ARG A 32 5.41 11.02 -6.16
CA ARG A 32 4.39 11.97 -6.61
C ARG A 32 3.31 12.20 -5.57
N SER A 33 2.90 13.46 -5.45
CA SER A 33 1.73 13.82 -4.64
C SER A 33 0.44 13.23 -5.23
N PRO A 34 -0.64 13.10 -4.44
CA PRO A 34 -1.97 12.71 -4.93
C PRO A 34 -2.44 13.52 -6.13
N ARG A 35 -2.16 14.84 -6.18
CA ARG A 35 -2.50 15.67 -7.32
C ARG A 35 -1.75 15.23 -8.58
N ARG A 36 -0.45 15.04 -8.50
CA ARG A 36 0.37 14.62 -9.64
C ARG A 36 0.00 13.22 -10.15
N VAL A 37 -0.38 12.30 -9.25
CA VAL A 37 -0.93 10.99 -9.64
C VAL A 37 -2.22 11.13 -10.46
N LEU A 38 -3.12 12.05 -10.06
CA LEU A 38 -4.35 12.30 -10.84
C LEU A 38 -4.06 12.89 -12.22
N GLU A 39 -3.05 13.75 -12.33
CA GLU A 39 -2.63 14.40 -13.59
C GLU A 39 -1.96 13.40 -14.54
N THR A 40 -1.04 12.56 -14.03
CA THR A 40 -0.29 11.59 -14.84
C THR A 40 -1.04 10.30 -15.11
N ARG A 41 -2.05 9.97 -14.31
CA ARG A 41 -2.78 8.69 -14.35
C ARG A 41 -1.88 7.48 -14.12
N GLU A 42 -0.78 7.67 -13.43
CA GLU A 42 0.20 6.62 -13.08
C GLU A 42 0.53 6.67 -11.60
N ALA A 43 0.72 5.49 -10.98
CA ALA A 43 1.20 5.37 -9.60
C ALA A 43 1.87 4.03 -9.34
N HIS A 44 2.94 4.00 -8.55
CA HIS A 44 3.40 2.82 -7.84
C HIS A 44 2.76 2.73 -6.44
N CYS A 45 3.20 1.79 -5.60
CA CYS A 45 2.53 1.48 -4.32
C CYS A 45 2.47 2.68 -3.35
N PHE A 46 3.57 3.41 -3.18
CA PHE A 46 3.64 4.57 -2.29
C PHE A 46 2.70 5.70 -2.77
N GLU A 47 2.82 6.10 -4.03
CA GLU A 47 2.02 7.16 -4.64
C GLU A 47 0.52 6.82 -4.61
N GLY A 48 0.18 5.56 -4.94
CA GLY A 48 -1.18 5.05 -4.86
C GLY A 48 -1.75 5.04 -3.44
N ALA A 49 -0.92 4.71 -2.44
CA ALA A 49 -1.33 4.76 -1.04
C ALA A 49 -1.58 6.20 -0.56
N LEU A 50 -0.76 7.17 -0.97
CA LEU A 50 -1.01 8.59 -0.67
C LEU A 50 -2.32 9.07 -1.30
N LEU A 51 -2.58 8.75 -2.57
CA LEU A 51 -3.83 9.10 -3.23
C LEU A 51 -5.04 8.44 -2.56
N ALA A 52 -4.92 7.16 -2.18
CA ALA A 52 -5.98 6.45 -1.46
C ALA A 52 -6.24 7.08 -0.08
N ALA A 53 -5.21 7.43 0.67
CA ALA A 53 -5.34 8.09 1.97
C ALA A 53 -6.03 9.45 1.85
N ALA A 54 -5.69 10.26 0.83
CA ALA A 54 -6.36 11.52 0.53
C ALA A 54 -7.84 11.30 0.17
N ALA A 55 -8.16 10.26 -0.61
CA ALA A 55 -9.53 9.91 -0.96
C ALA A 55 -10.33 9.40 0.25
N LEU A 56 -9.74 8.56 1.08
CA LEU A 56 -10.33 8.08 2.35
C LEU A 56 -10.64 9.25 3.29
N ARG A 57 -9.75 10.25 3.37
CA ARG A 57 -9.97 11.48 4.15
C ARG A 57 -11.25 12.22 3.71
N ARG A 58 -11.54 12.29 2.41
CA ARG A 58 -12.75 12.94 1.86
C ARG A 58 -14.05 12.22 2.22
N ILE A 59 -13.97 10.95 2.52
CA ILE A 59 -15.10 10.15 3.01
C ILE A 59 -15.02 9.92 4.53
N SER A 60 -14.28 10.80 5.24
CA SER A 60 -14.19 10.91 6.71
C SER A 60 -13.50 9.72 7.39
N HIS A 61 -12.53 9.08 6.74
CA HIS A 61 -11.51 8.26 7.40
C HIS A 61 -10.26 9.11 7.65
N PRO A 62 -9.48 8.86 8.72
CA PRO A 62 -8.17 9.50 8.85
C PRO A 62 -7.25 9.03 7.72
N PRO A 63 -6.35 9.90 7.20
CA PRO A 63 -5.44 9.56 6.10
C PRO A 63 -4.27 8.71 6.59
N LEU A 64 -4.55 7.45 6.97
CA LEU A 64 -3.57 6.53 7.53
C LEU A 64 -2.88 5.72 6.43
N VAL A 65 -1.56 5.58 6.53
CA VAL A 65 -0.77 4.65 5.73
C VAL A 65 0.05 3.73 6.63
N VAL A 66 0.44 2.58 6.08
CA VAL A 66 1.37 1.63 6.72
C VAL A 66 2.32 1.08 5.67
N GLN A 67 3.61 1.06 6.00
CA GLN A 67 4.63 0.40 5.18
C GLN A 67 4.82 -1.04 5.64
N LEU A 68 4.80 -1.96 4.71
CA LEU A 68 5.14 -3.36 4.85
C LEU A 68 6.57 -3.55 4.37
N ARG A 69 7.44 -4.07 5.24
CA ARG A 69 8.86 -4.30 4.91
C ARG A 69 9.08 -5.70 4.41
N SER A 70 9.74 -5.79 3.29
CA SER A 70 10.16 -7.03 2.64
C SER A 70 11.59 -7.44 3.01
N THR A 71 12.12 -8.45 2.33
CA THR A 71 13.54 -8.76 2.28
C THR A 71 14.26 -7.78 1.35
N VAL A 72 15.59 -7.70 1.45
CA VAL A 72 16.44 -6.86 0.56
C VAL A 72 16.38 -7.27 -0.93
N ARG A 73 15.73 -8.37 -1.26
CA ARG A 73 15.53 -8.88 -2.62
C ARG A 73 14.13 -8.61 -3.17
N ASP A 74 13.36 -7.76 -2.50
CA ASP A 74 12.00 -7.42 -2.90
C ASP A 74 11.68 -6.00 -2.45
N ASP A 75 10.70 -5.37 -3.09
CA ASP A 75 10.27 -4.02 -2.75
C ASP A 75 9.35 -4.00 -1.54
N ASP A 76 9.51 -2.98 -0.70
CA ASP A 76 8.55 -2.65 0.35
C ASP A 76 7.21 -2.25 -0.28
N HIS A 77 6.12 -2.42 0.47
CA HIS A 77 4.78 -2.07 -0.01
C HIS A 77 4.07 -1.11 0.94
N VAL A 78 3.34 -0.14 0.41
CA VAL A 78 2.60 0.83 1.20
C VAL A 78 1.11 0.68 0.97
N LEU A 79 0.34 0.62 2.07
CA LEU A 79 -1.10 0.51 2.08
C LEU A 79 -1.72 1.76 2.68
N ALA A 80 -2.87 2.20 2.14
CA ALA A 80 -3.75 3.13 2.83
C ALA A 80 -4.75 2.36 3.68
N LEU A 81 -4.91 2.74 4.93
CA LEU A 81 -5.73 2.01 5.90
C LEU A 81 -7.07 2.70 6.13
N PHE A 82 -8.08 1.89 6.36
CA PHE A 82 -9.36 2.38 6.85
C PHE A 82 -9.94 1.41 7.91
N ARG A 83 -10.92 1.89 8.67
CA ARG A 83 -11.66 1.06 9.60
C ARG A 83 -13.13 1.02 9.24
N GLU A 84 -13.75 -0.11 9.51
CA GLU A 84 -15.20 -0.20 9.52
C GLU A 84 -15.78 0.85 10.47
N ARG A 85 -16.81 1.56 10.03
CA ARG A 85 -17.46 2.62 10.83
C ARG A 85 -18.57 2.08 11.74
N ARG A 86 -19.15 0.93 11.37
CA ARG A 86 -20.20 0.27 12.12
C ARG A 86 -19.70 -1.12 12.53
N GLY A 87 -19.99 -1.53 13.75
CA GLY A 87 -19.54 -2.82 14.27
C GLY A 87 -18.22 -2.76 15.05
N ALA A 88 -17.36 -3.76 14.91
CA ALA A 88 -16.14 -3.95 15.72
C ALA A 88 -14.97 -3.03 15.35
N GLY A 89 -15.12 -2.14 14.37
CA GLY A 89 -14.05 -1.25 13.92
C GLY A 89 -12.87 -2.00 13.29
N CYS A 90 -13.15 -3.06 12.53
CA CYS A 90 -12.15 -3.88 11.86
C CYS A 90 -11.36 -3.09 10.83
N TRP A 91 -10.10 -3.50 10.63
CA TRP A 91 -9.19 -2.91 9.68
C TRP A 91 -9.44 -3.44 8.26
N GLY A 92 -9.36 -2.54 7.29
CA GLY A 92 -9.27 -2.82 5.87
C GLY A 92 -8.14 -1.99 5.24
N ALA A 93 -7.82 -2.29 3.99
CA ALA A 93 -6.78 -1.58 3.26
C ALA A 93 -7.12 -1.37 1.79
N VAL A 94 -6.61 -0.28 1.24
CA VAL A 94 -6.61 0.07 -0.19
C VAL A 94 -5.16 0.18 -0.64
N ALA A 95 -4.80 -0.43 -1.77
CA ALA A 95 -3.43 -0.38 -2.25
C ALA A 95 -3.32 -0.46 -3.77
N LYS A 96 -2.31 0.23 -4.33
CA LYS A 96 -1.87 0.08 -5.71
C LYS A 96 -0.76 -0.96 -5.76
N SER A 97 -0.94 -2.01 -6.54
CA SER A 97 0.08 -3.03 -6.74
C SER A 97 0.04 -3.58 -8.16
N ASN A 98 1.22 -3.96 -8.64
CA ASN A 98 1.38 -4.71 -9.88
C ASN A 98 1.11 -6.22 -9.69
N TYR A 99 0.96 -6.67 -8.43
CA TYR A 99 0.61 -8.03 -8.05
C TYR A 99 -0.84 -8.11 -7.60
N SER A 100 -1.60 -9.07 -8.13
CA SER A 100 -3.04 -9.21 -7.83
C SER A 100 -3.32 -9.44 -6.34
N GLY A 101 -2.46 -10.16 -5.64
CA GLY A 101 -2.60 -10.50 -4.23
C GLY A 101 -2.32 -9.37 -3.23
N LEU A 102 -1.73 -8.24 -3.68
CA LEU A 102 -1.28 -7.14 -2.81
C LEU A 102 -2.18 -5.89 -2.86
N ARG A 103 -3.44 -6.07 -3.24
CA ARG A 103 -4.42 -4.99 -3.38
C ARG A 103 -5.35 -4.91 -2.16
N PHE A 104 -6.61 -4.61 -2.40
CA PHE A 104 -7.67 -4.40 -1.42
C PHE A 104 -7.81 -5.51 -0.37
N ARG A 105 -8.12 -5.09 0.86
CA ARG A 105 -8.62 -5.97 1.93
C ARG A 105 -9.89 -5.37 2.53
N SER A 106 -10.94 -6.16 2.57
CA SER A 106 -12.20 -5.80 3.24
C SER A 106 -11.97 -5.56 4.74
N PRO A 107 -12.78 -4.73 5.41
CA PRO A 107 -12.58 -4.37 6.81
C PRO A 107 -13.11 -5.48 7.75
N VAL A 108 -12.42 -6.61 7.76
CA VAL A 108 -12.77 -7.79 8.58
C VAL A 108 -11.70 -8.17 9.61
N TYR A 109 -10.55 -7.50 9.59
CA TYR A 109 -9.39 -7.82 10.42
C TYR A 109 -9.45 -7.06 11.75
N ARG A 110 -9.45 -7.77 12.86
CA ARG A 110 -9.56 -7.20 14.21
C ARG A 110 -8.32 -6.46 14.67
N SER A 111 -7.16 -6.87 14.17
CA SER A 111 -5.88 -6.22 14.46
C SER A 111 -5.12 -5.86 13.18
N LEU A 112 -4.20 -4.87 13.29
CA LEU A 112 -3.32 -4.52 12.19
C LEU A 112 -2.42 -5.71 11.79
N ARG A 113 -1.94 -6.50 12.77
CA ARG A 113 -1.15 -7.71 12.49
C ARG A 113 -1.95 -8.72 11.67
N GLU A 114 -3.21 -8.94 12.01
CA GLU A 114 -4.09 -9.85 11.26
C GLU A 114 -4.27 -9.37 9.81
N LEU A 115 -4.52 -8.08 9.60
CA LEU A 115 -4.56 -7.49 8.26
C LEU A 115 -3.24 -7.71 7.49
N VAL A 116 -2.10 -7.42 8.11
CA VAL A 116 -0.78 -7.59 7.49
C VAL A 116 -0.52 -9.05 7.13
N MET A 117 -0.85 -9.98 8.02
CA MET A 117 -0.70 -11.42 7.76
C MET A 117 -1.56 -11.92 6.61
N SER A 118 -2.67 -11.27 6.28
CA SER A 118 -3.49 -11.63 5.12
C SER A 118 -2.77 -11.44 3.78
N TYR A 119 -1.70 -10.66 3.74
CA TYR A 119 -0.85 -10.48 2.57
C TYR A 119 0.29 -11.51 2.48
N PHE A 120 0.62 -12.19 3.59
CA PHE A 120 1.86 -12.96 3.74
C PHE A 120 2.10 -13.97 2.61
N ASP A 121 1.13 -14.81 2.29
CA ASP A 121 1.28 -15.84 1.26
C ASP A 121 1.26 -15.30 -0.18
N ALA A 122 0.75 -14.08 -0.37
CA ALA A 122 0.74 -13.40 -1.67
C ALA A 122 1.89 -12.40 -1.85
N TYR A 123 2.76 -12.26 -0.84
CA TYR A 123 3.89 -11.32 -0.87
C TYR A 123 5.18 -12.08 -1.15
N TYR A 124 5.67 -12.00 -2.38
CA TYR A 124 6.82 -12.77 -2.87
C TYR A 124 7.61 -12.01 -3.93
N ASN A 125 8.90 -12.30 -4.02
CA ASN A 125 9.79 -11.75 -5.05
C ASN A 125 9.73 -12.57 -6.36
N LEU A 126 10.49 -12.15 -7.36
CA LEU A 126 10.51 -12.82 -8.67
C LEU A 126 11.08 -14.25 -8.65
N GLU A 127 11.86 -14.59 -7.62
CA GLU A 127 12.38 -15.93 -7.38
C GLU A 127 11.35 -16.86 -6.69
N GLY A 128 10.17 -16.35 -6.37
CA GLY A 128 9.11 -17.10 -5.68
C GLY A 128 9.36 -17.27 -4.18
N GLU A 129 10.19 -16.42 -3.57
CA GLU A 129 10.43 -16.42 -2.14
C GLU A 129 9.41 -15.54 -1.43
N LYS A 130 8.77 -16.05 -0.39
CA LYS A 130 7.90 -15.25 0.49
C LYS A 130 8.74 -14.19 1.20
N SER A 131 8.52 -12.94 0.89
CA SER A 131 9.44 -11.84 1.22
C SER A 131 8.95 -10.91 2.34
N LEU A 132 7.68 -10.91 2.74
CA LEU A 132 7.18 -10.05 3.81
C LEU A 132 7.84 -10.38 5.16
N ARG A 133 8.37 -9.35 5.85
CA ARG A 133 9.15 -9.52 7.11
C ARG A 133 8.62 -8.71 8.28
N ALA A 134 8.15 -7.50 8.06
CA ALA A 134 7.76 -6.61 9.14
C ALA A 134 6.77 -5.55 8.68
N PHE A 135 6.18 -4.82 9.61
CA PHE A 135 5.36 -3.66 9.34
C PHE A 135 5.57 -2.57 10.41
N GLU A 136 5.28 -1.34 10.08
CA GLU A 136 5.32 -0.23 11.02
C GLU A 136 3.96 0.03 11.69
N ARG A 137 3.93 0.94 12.66
CA ARG A 137 2.67 1.50 13.16
C ARG A 137 2.09 2.44 12.10
N PRO A 138 0.74 2.50 11.95
CA PRO A 138 0.12 3.43 11.02
C PRO A 138 0.60 4.86 11.21
N VAL A 139 0.88 5.53 10.10
CA VAL A 139 1.25 6.94 10.06
C VAL A 139 0.05 7.73 9.58
N ASP A 140 -0.34 8.75 10.37
CA ASP A 140 -1.35 9.72 9.98
C ASP A 140 -0.67 10.82 9.14
N LEU A 141 -1.05 10.89 7.86
CA LEU A 141 -0.51 11.88 6.92
C LEU A 141 -0.98 13.31 7.21
N ALA A 142 -1.96 13.52 8.10
CA ALA A 142 -2.36 14.86 8.54
C ALA A 142 -1.17 15.63 9.14
N ARG A 143 -0.16 14.95 9.69
CA ARG A 143 1.09 15.56 10.16
C ARG A 143 1.86 16.33 9.08
N PHE A 144 1.62 16.01 7.81
CA PHE A 144 2.23 16.67 6.66
C PHE A 144 1.31 17.72 6.00
N ASP A 145 0.20 18.09 6.64
CA ASP A 145 -0.75 19.07 6.07
C ASP A 145 -0.08 20.43 5.78
N LEU A 146 0.80 20.89 6.66
CA LEU A 146 1.57 22.13 6.45
C LEU A 146 2.54 22.03 5.26
N ARG A 147 2.98 20.83 4.91
CA ARG A 147 3.80 20.55 3.72
C ARG A 147 2.95 20.59 2.44
N GLY A 148 1.62 20.51 2.56
CA GLY A 148 0.72 20.45 1.41
C GLY A 148 0.81 19.12 0.63
N TRP A 149 1.04 18.01 1.31
CA TRP A 149 1.31 16.68 0.73
C TRP A 149 0.29 16.22 -0.32
N GLU A 150 -0.99 16.64 -0.19
CA GLU A 150 -2.01 16.27 -1.18
C GLU A 150 -1.81 16.95 -2.56
N THR A 151 -1.15 18.13 -2.58
CA THR A 151 -1.09 19.02 -3.74
C THR A 151 0.31 19.49 -4.12
N ALA A 152 1.35 18.98 -3.47
CA ALA A 152 2.72 19.36 -3.76
C ALA A 152 3.08 19.15 -5.24
N GLU A 153 3.79 20.11 -5.83
CA GLU A 153 4.36 19.99 -7.18
C GLU A 153 5.60 19.10 -7.18
N GLU A 154 6.38 19.21 -6.11
CA GLU A 154 7.60 18.44 -5.91
C GLU A 154 7.31 17.05 -5.37
N ASP A 155 8.22 16.13 -5.58
CA ASP A 155 8.15 14.78 -5.03
C ASP A 155 8.23 14.79 -3.50
N LEU A 156 7.50 13.90 -2.86
CA LEU A 156 7.33 13.80 -1.42
C LEU A 156 8.39 12.90 -0.78
N TRP A 157 9.67 13.15 -1.08
CA TRP A 157 10.80 12.38 -0.54
C TRP A 157 10.89 12.47 0.99
N ASP A 158 10.49 13.58 1.57
CA ASP A 158 10.41 13.78 3.01
C ASP A 158 9.38 12.86 3.68
N VAL A 159 8.24 12.61 3.03
CA VAL A 159 7.23 11.66 3.49
C VAL A 159 7.75 10.22 3.36
N SER A 160 8.33 9.87 2.21
CA SER A 160 8.93 8.55 1.96
C SER A 160 10.04 8.24 2.97
N ALA A 161 10.99 9.17 3.16
CA ALA A 161 12.06 9.03 4.13
C ALA A 161 11.53 8.88 5.57
N TYR A 162 10.49 9.63 5.93
CA TYR A 162 9.87 9.49 7.25
C TYR A 162 9.34 8.08 7.48
N LEU A 163 8.63 7.47 6.50
CA LEU A 163 8.14 6.09 6.60
C LEU A 163 9.32 5.10 6.77
N ALA A 164 10.37 5.26 5.97
CA ALA A 164 11.55 4.38 6.01
C ALA A 164 12.29 4.40 7.36
N THR A 165 12.25 5.51 8.10
CA THR A 165 12.92 5.67 9.40
C THR A 165 12.10 5.14 10.58
N ARG A 166 10.87 4.69 10.37
CA ARG A 166 9.99 4.21 11.44
C ARG A 166 10.46 2.87 12.01
N ARG A 167 10.05 2.60 13.25
CA ARG A 167 10.30 1.31 13.89
C ARG A 167 9.36 0.26 13.33
N PHE A 168 9.92 -0.80 12.76
CA PHE A 168 9.19 -1.95 12.24
C PHE A 168 9.03 -3.05 13.29
N THR A 169 7.87 -3.67 13.29
CA THR A 169 7.53 -4.84 14.12
C THR A 169 7.67 -6.10 13.26
N PRO A 170 8.59 -7.02 13.60
CA PRO A 170 8.71 -8.30 12.88
C PRO A 170 7.41 -9.11 12.95
N ILE A 171 7.06 -9.78 11.85
CA ILE A 171 5.91 -10.69 11.80
C ILE A 171 6.29 -12.15 12.02
N LEU A 172 7.56 -12.48 11.83
CA LEU A 172 8.10 -13.83 11.92
C LEU A 172 9.29 -13.88 12.89
N THR A 173 9.48 -15.02 13.52
CA THR A 173 10.70 -15.36 14.25
C THR A 173 11.79 -15.83 13.28
N ARG A 174 13.06 -15.84 13.75
CA ARG A 174 14.18 -16.35 12.95
C ARG A 174 14.00 -17.82 12.54
N SER A 175 13.41 -18.66 13.42
CA SER A 175 13.13 -20.07 13.12
C SER A 175 12.07 -20.21 12.03
N GLN A 176 11.00 -19.43 12.09
CA GLN A 176 9.96 -19.40 11.04
C GLN A 176 10.53 -18.98 9.69
N ILE A 177 11.39 -17.94 9.65
CA ILE A 177 12.03 -17.50 8.40
C ILE A 177 12.85 -18.63 7.76
N ARG A 178 13.63 -19.39 8.57
CA ARG A 178 14.42 -20.54 8.06
C ARG A 178 13.57 -21.71 7.57
N ALA A 179 12.35 -21.83 8.07
CA ALA A 179 11.42 -22.91 7.72
C ALA A 179 10.45 -22.53 6.57
N LEU A 180 10.55 -21.32 6.03
CA LEU A 180 9.68 -20.92 4.92
C LEU A 180 9.90 -21.79 3.67
N THR A 181 8.82 -22.29 3.13
CA THR A 181 8.82 -22.93 1.81
C THR A 181 8.65 -21.89 0.71
N PRO A 182 9.17 -22.14 -0.49
CA PRO A 182 8.88 -21.31 -1.65
C PRO A 182 7.38 -21.13 -1.88
N MET A 183 7.04 -20.11 -2.66
CA MET A 183 5.67 -19.82 -3.09
C MET A 183 5.08 -21.03 -3.84
N ASP A 184 3.81 -21.33 -3.63
CA ASP A 184 3.07 -22.25 -4.49
C ASP A 184 3.06 -21.73 -5.93
N ARG A 185 3.39 -22.59 -6.89
CA ARG A 185 3.56 -22.18 -8.29
C ARG A 185 2.28 -21.63 -8.92
N ARG A 186 1.12 -22.18 -8.59
CA ARG A 186 -0.16 -21.71 -9.12
C ARG A 186 -0.50 -20.33 -8.57
N LEU A 187 -0.22 -20.11 -7.28
CA LEU A 187 -0.43 -18.82 -6.63
C LEU A 187 0.55 -17.77 -7.18
N TYR A 188 1.79 -18.16 -7.46
CA TYR A 188 2.79 -17.32 -8.13
C TYR A 188 2.28 -16.86 -9.51
N ASP A 189 1.88 -17.78 -10.36
CA ASP A 189 1.42 -17.49 -11.71
C ASP A 189 0.13 -16.63 -11.69
N ALA A 190 -0.80 -16.94 -10.78
CA ALA A 190 -2.01 -16.14 -10.58
C ALA A 190 -1.71 -14.72 -10.07
N GLY A 191 -0.71 -14.55 -9.21
CA GLY A 191 -0.29 -13.26 -8.69
C GLY A 191 0.32 -12.35 -9.75
N LEU A 192 0.94 -12.92 -10.78
CA LEU A 192 1.50 -12.19 -11.92
C LEU A 192 0.46 -11.85 -13.00
N PHE A 193 -0.74 -12.43 -12.93
CA PHE A 193 -1.80 -12.17 -13.89
C PHE A 193 -2.17 -10.68 -13.93
N GLY A 194 -2.10 -10.10 -15.13
CA GLY A 194 -2.32 -8.67 -15.34
C GLY A 194 -1.14 -7.77 -14.91
N ARG A 195 -0.01 -8.35 -14.50
CA ARG A 195 1.22 -7.59 -14.28
C ARG A 195 1.69 -7.02 -15.62
N VAL A 196 1.88 -5.73 -15.66
CA VAL A 196 2.50 -5.05 -16.81
C VAL A 196 4.00 -5.29 -16.72
N SER A 197 4.55 -6.02 -17.69
CA SER A 197 5.99 -6.28 -17.84
C SER A 197 6.77 -5.01 -18.22
#